data_114c4f148fbe53cd2d6a909c6d472130
#
_entry.id   114c4f148fbe53cd2d6a909c6d472130
#
_cell.length_a   1.000
_cell.length_b   1.000
_cell.length_c   1.000
_cell.angle_alpha   90.00
_cell.angle_beta   90.00
_cell.angle_gamma   90.00
#
_symmetry.space_group_name_H-M   'P 1'
#
loop_
_entity.id
_entity.type
_entity.pdbx_description
1 polymer ?
#
loop_
_entity_poly.entity_id
_entity_poly.type
_entity_poly.pdbx_seq_one_letter_code
_entity_poly.pdbx_strand_id
1 'polypeptide(L)'
;FNKKDIVTYDYEVESYDNLYERIKVLNELNKKCIVITTIEAAMQKMIPKEVLYKNKIKLKVGDTIDTEELKEKLISMGYERTELTEGNGQFCIRGGIIDISISENLGVRIELWGDDIDSIRYFNLSSQRSTEMAEKVEIIPLHEYLLETDKETVCNKILDNNYTEKQQENAEEDVRKIKEE
;
A
#
# COMPACT_ATOMS: atom_id res chain seq x y z
N PHE A 1 1.23 17.92 3.15
CA PHE A 1 0.81 16.76 3.93
C PHE A 1 -0.58 16.98 4.45
N ASN A 2 -1.55 16.24 3.94
CA ASN A 2 -2.97 16.41 4.22
C ASN A 2 -3.38 15.65 5.49
N LYS A 3 -4.49 16.06 6.12
CA LYS A 3 -5.12 15.27 7.17
C LYS A 3 -5.75 13.99 6.59
N LYS A 4 -5.83 12.93 7.41
CA LYS A 4 -6.64 11.75 7.08
C LYS A 4 -8.11 12.14 7.16
N ASP A 5 -8.89 11.69 6.22
CA ASP A 5 -10.34 11.77 6.31
C ASP A 5 -10.79 10.72 7.34
N ILE A 6 -11.49 11.17 8.37
CA ILE A 6 -12.10 10.26 9.34
C ILE A 6 -13.48 9.92 8.77
N VAL A 7 -13.60 8.74 8.20
CA VAL A 7 -14.90 8.21 7.76
C VAL A 7 -15.69 7.82 9.01
N THR A 8 -16.68 8.64 9.36
CA THR A 8 -17.52 8.43 10.56
C THR A 8 -18.79 7.64 10.29
N TYR A 9 -19.09 7.28 9.05
CA TYR A 9 -20.27 6.49 8.64
C TYR A 9 -19.97 5.68 7.39
N ASP A 10 -20.74 4.59 7.18
CA ASP A 10 -20.70 3.55 6.16
C ASP A 10 -20.70 4.01 4.68
N TYR A 11 -19.87 4.94 4.29
CA TYR A 11 -19.62 5.26 2.90
C TYR A 11 -18.20 4.81 2.53
N GLU A 12 -18.13 3.72 1.79
CA GLU A 12 -16.92 3.12 1.19
C GLU A 12 -16.31 4.00 0.08
N VAL A 13 -16.00 5.24 0.36
CA VAL A 13 -15.16 6.05 -0.54
C VAL A 13 -13.99 6.58 0.27
N GLU A 14 -13.10 5.69 0.69
CA GLU A 14 -11.76 6.14 1.02
C GLU A 14 -11.11 6.60 -0.29
N SER A 15 -10.78 7.88 -0.35
CA SER A 15 -9.92 8.38 -1.41
C SER A 15 -8.51 7.82 -1.19
N TYR A 16 -8.21 6.67 -1.80
CA TYR A 16 -6.87 6.07 -1.80
C TYR A 16 -5.78 7.07 -2.17
N ASP A 17 -6.12 8.07 -2.98
CA ASP A 17 -5.20 9.12 -3.41
C ASP A 17 -4.67 9.95 -2.24
N ASN A 18 -5.54 10.33 -1.29
CA ASN A 18 -5.12 11.09 -0.11
C ASN A 18 -4.22 10.27 0.82
N LEU A 19 -4.55 8.99 1.03
CA LEU A 19 -3.75 8.08 1.85
C LEU A 19 -2.38 7.83 1.21
N TYR A 20 -2.35 7.62 -0.08
CA TYR A 20 -1.12 7.40 -0.84
C TYR A 20 -0.22 8.64 -0.85
N GLU A 21 -0.77 9.83 -1.08
CA GLU A 21 0.00 11.08 -1.01
C GLU A 21 0.61 11.31 0.38
N ARG A 22 -0.07 10.92 1.44
CA ARG A 22 0.49 10.97 2.80
C ARG A 22 1.71 10.06 2.95
N ILE A 23 1.59 8.79 2.51
CA ILE A 23 2.70 7.81 2.56
C ILE A 23 3.89 8.31 1.73
N LYS A 24 3.65 8.90 0.55
CA LYS A 24 4.72 9.50 -0.26
C LYS A 24 5.48 10.57 0.50
N VAL A 25 4.78 11.48 1.16
CA VAL A 25 5.43 12.51 1.97
C VAL A 25 6.22 11.89 3.12
N LEU A 26 5.64 10.93 3.87
CA LEU A 26 6.33 10.24 4.96
C LEU A 26 7.59 9.49 4.47
N ASN A 27 7.53 8.93 3.27
CA ASN A 27 8.67 8.29 2.62
C ASN A 27 9.81 9.26 2.30
N GLU A 28 9.49 10.51 1.92
CA GLU A 28 10.46 11.54 1.55
C GLU A 28 11.09 12.26 2.76
N LEU A 29 10.56 12.10 3.98
CA LEU A 29 11.07 12.79 5.18
C LEU A 29 12.54 12.50 5.53
N ASN A 30 13.13 11.46 4.96
CA ASN A 30 14.57 11.19 5.12
C ASN A 30 15.47 12.04 4.22
N LYS A 31 14.88 12.72 3.25
CA LYS A 31 15.58 13.61 2.33
C LYS A 31 15.44 15.05 2.84
N LYS A 32 16.32 15.92 2.39
CA LYS A 32 16.17 17.35 2.65
C LYS A 32 14.93 17.87 1.93
N CYS A 33 13.86 18.14 2.65
CA CYS A 33 12.58 18.59 2.11
C CYS A 33 11.95 19.66 3.00
N ILE A 34 10.96 20.38 2.46
CA ILE A 34 10.07 21.29 3.18
C ILE A 34 8.68 20.65 3.15
N VAL A 35 8.08 20.45 4.32
CA VAL A 35 6.73 19.92 4.45
C VAL A 35 5.78 21.04 4.88
N ILE A 36 4.72 21.24 4.11
CA ILE A 36 3.63 22.14 4.45
C ILE A 36 2.46 21.27 4.91
N THR A 37 1.91 21.59 6.09
CA THR A 37 0.82 20.79 6.69
C THR A 37 -0.06 21.66 7.60
N THR A 38 -1.20 21.13 8.00
CA THR A 38 -2.06 21.73 9.05
C THR A 38 -1.74 21.13 10.41
N ILE A 39 -2.14 21.83 11.48
CA ILE A 39 -1.98 21.34 12.85
C ILE A 39 -2.75 20.01 13.03
N GLU A 40 -3.95 19.94 12.50
CA GLU A 40 -4.79 18.74 12.57
C GLU A 40 -4.09 17.52 11.93
N ALA A 41 -3.48 17.70 10.77
CA ALA A 41 -2.75 16.63 10.09
C ALA A 41 -1.49 16.20 10.86
N ALA A 42 -0.77 17.16 11.44
CA ALA A 42 0.43 16.88 12.22
C ALA A 42 0.14 16.18 13.56
N MET A 43 -1.05 16.38 14.14
CA MET A 43 -1.47 15.73 15.38
C MET A 43 -2.06 14.32 15.18
N GLN A 44 -2.36 13.92 13.97
CA GLN A 44 -2.86 12.56 13.68
C GLN A 44 -1.74 11.53 13.85
N LYS A 45 -2.10 10.34 14.35
CA LYS A 45 -1.15 9.22 14.40
C LYS A 45 -0.67 8.88 13.01
N MET A 46 0.63 8.69 12.87
CA MET A 46 1.30 8.31 11.63
C MET A 46 1.93 6.92 11.79
N ILE A 47 2.14 6.25 10.67
CA ILE A 47 2.88 4.99 10.66
C ILE A 47 4.29 5.21 11.22
N PRO A 48 4.80 4.36 12.13
CA PRO A 48 6.19 4.42 12.55
C PRO A 48 7.14 4.24 11.36
N LYS A 49 8.24 4.98 11.37
CA LYS A 49 9.22 4.95 10.29
C LYS A 49 9.75 3.54 10.01
N GLU A 50 10.04 2.80 11.05
CA GLU A 50 10.56 1.43 10.99
C GLU A 50 9.56 0.50 10.28
N VAL A 51 8.28 0.64 10.58
CA VAL A 51 7.19 -0.13 9.95
C VAL A 51 7.09 0.20 8.47
N LEU A 52 7.09 1.50 8.12
CA LEU A 52 7.04 1.94 6.73
C LEU A 52 8.22 1.36 5.94
N TYR A 53 9.43 1.45 6.48
CA TYR A 53 10.65 1.01 5.79
C TYR A 53 10.74 -0.50 5.64
N LYS A 54 10.29 -1.27 6.63
CA LYS A 54 10.22 -2.74 6.59
C LYS A 54 9.24 -3.25 5.53
N ASN A 55 8.18 -2.49 5.29
CA ASN A 55 7.12 -2.88 4.37
C ASN A 55 7.30 -2.37 2.94
N LYS A 56 8.42 -1.75 2.60
CA LYS A 56 8.76 -1.43 1.23
C LYS A 56 9.27 -2.65 0.48
N ILE A 57 8.96 -2.70 -0.81
CA ILE A 57 9.53 -3.66 -1.74
C ILE A 57 10.60 -2.94 -2.55
N LYS A 58 11.79 -3.51 -2.62
CA LYS A 58 12.89 -3.01 -3.45
C LYS A 58 13.24 -4.08 -4.45
N LEU A 59 13.16 -3.75 -5.73
CA LEU A 59 13.44 -4.65 -6.83
C LEU A 59 14.50 -4.03 -7.74
N LYS A 60 15.39 -4.87 -8.23
CA LYS A 60 16.48 -4.49 -9.12
C LYS A 60 16.59 -5.49 -10.25
N VAL A 61 17.00 -5.03 -11.43
CA VAL A 61 17.33 -5.91 -12.56
C VAL A 61 18.41 -6.92 -12.15
N GLY A 62 18.14 -8.19 -12.41
CA GLY A 62 18.96 -9.33 -12.01
C GLY A 62 18.63 -9.92 -10.64
N ASP A 63 17.67 -9.37 -9.89
CA ASP A 63 17.16 -10.03 -8.68
C ASP A 63 16.28 -11.22 -9.06
N THR A 64 16.33 -12.29 -8.25
CA THR A 64 15.40 -13.43 -8.35
C THR A 64 14.25 -13.21 -7.39
N ILE A 65 13.01 -13.37 -7.84
CA ILE A 65 11.82 -13.15 -7.03
C ILE A 65 10.87 -14.36 -7.07
N ASP A 66 10.21 -14.61 -5.95
CA ASP A 66 9.03 -15.45 -5.90
C ASP A 66 7.79 -14.59 -6.19
N THR A 67 7.10 -14.91 -7.27
CA THR A 67 5.92 -14.13 -7.73
C THR A 67 4.74 -14.25 -6.75
N GLU A 68 4.58 -15.41 -6.07
CA GLU A 68 3.51 -15.57 -5.09
C GLU A 68 3.83 -14.79 -3.80
N GLU A 69 5.07 -14.82 -3.33
CA GLU A 69 5.50 -14.01 -2.19
C GLU A 69 5.35 -12.51 -2.48
N LEU A 70 5.73 -12.07 -3.68
CA LEU A 70 5.55 -10.69 -4.12
C LEU A 70 4.07 -10.29 -4.16
N LYS A 71 3.21 -11.16 -4.67
CA LYS A 71 1.74 -10.95 -4.71
C LYS A 71 1.17 -10.75 -3.30
N GLU A 72 1.48 -11.67 -2.38
CA GLU A 72 1.02 -11.59 -0.98
C GLU A 72 1.51 -10.29 -0.32
N LYS A 73 2.77 -9.93 -0.57
CA LYS A 73 3.34 -8.68 -0.05
C LYS A 73 2.63 -7.45 -0.60
N LEU A 74 2.32 -7.38 -1.91
CA LEU A 74 1.57 -6.28 -2.51
C LEU A 74 0.17 -6.17 -1.90
N ILE A 75 -0.55 -7.28 -1.73
CA ILE A 75 -1.86 -7.30 -1.08
C ILE A 75 -1.76 -6.77 0.36
N SER A 76 -0.77 -7.22 1.14
CA SER A 76 -0.55 -6.74 2.51
C SER A 76 -0.21 -5.25 2.60
N MET A 77 0.28 -4.67 1.51
CA MET A 77 0.59 -3.24 1.37
C MET A 77 -0.62 -2.41 0.88
N GLY A 78 -1.78 -3.05 0.66
CA GLY A 78 -3.03 -2.43 0.24
C GLY A 78 -3.26 -2.39 -1.27
N TYR A 79 -2.41 -3.05 -2.08
CA TYR A 79 -2.61 -3.12 -3.52
C TYR A 79 -3.70 -4.12 -3.88
N GLU A 80 -4.56 -3.74 -4.83
CA GLU A 80 -5.60 -4.59 -5.38
C GLU A 80 -5.09 -5.32 -6.64
N ARG A 81 -5.32 -6.64 -6.71
CA ARG A 81 -5.02 -7.41 -7.91
C ARG A 81 -6.11 -7.25 -8.95
N THR A 82 -5.74 -6.83 -10.16
CA THR A 82 -6.63 -6.62 -11.29
C THR A 82 -6.15 -7.38 -12.54
N GLU A 83 -6.98 -7.46 -13.57
CA GLU A 83 -6.58 -8.03 -14.86
C GLU A 83 -5.70 -7.08 -15.68
N LEU A 84 -5.89 -5.78 -15.50
CA LEU A 84 -5.12 -4.71 -16.11
C LEU A 84 -4.94 -3.56 -15.11
N THR A 85 -3.72 -3.06 -14.98
CA THR A 85 -3.40 -1.96 -14.08
C THR A 85 -3.74 -0.63 -14.76
N GLU A 86 -4.87 -0.03 -14.38
CA GLU A 86 -5.40 1.21 -14.96
C GLU A 86 -5.52 2.36 -13.95
N GLY A 87 -5.55 2.02 -12.65
CA GLY A 87 -5.75 2.95 -11.55
C GLY A 87 -4.68 2.89 -10.49
N ASN A 88 -4.72 3.87 -9.58
CA ASN A 88 -3.82 3.91 -8.43
C ASN A 88 -4.10 2.72 -7.50
N GLY A 89 -3.06 2.16 -6.91
CA GLY A 89 -3.20 1.05 -5.97
C GLY A 89 -3.46 -0.32 -6.59
N GLN A 90 -3.34 -0.45 -7.91
CA GLN A 90 -3.57 -1.70 -8.62
C GLN A 90 -2.27 -2.39 -9.02
N PHE A 91 -2.32 -3.71 -9.11
CA PHE A 91 -1.28 -4.51 -9.74
C PHE A 91 -1.86 -5.65 -10.56
N CYS A 92 -1.11 -6.09 -11.54
CA CYS A 92 -1.47 -7.19 -12.42
C CYS A 92 -0.28 -8.12 -12.62
N ILE A 93 -0.52 -9.43 -12.64
CA ILE A 93 0.50 -10.45 -12.96
C ILE A 93 -0.02 -11.29 -14.12
N ARG A 94 0.72 -11.27 -15.24
CA ARG A 94 0.37 -11.98 -16.48
C ARG A 94 1.59 -12.71 -17.03
N GLY A 95 1.70 -14.01 -16.74
CA GLY A 95 2.89 -14.79 -17.09
C GLY A 95 4.15 -14.18 -16.46
N GLY A 96 5.15 -13.84 -17.26
CA GLY A 96 6.38 -13.21 -16.81
C GLY A 96 6.32 -11.67 -16.73
N ILE A 97 5.14 -11.05 -16.69
CA ILE A 97 4.99 -9.59 -16.62
C ILE A 97 4.23 -9.22 -15.35
N ILE A 98 4.80 -8.31 -14.58
CA ILE A 98 4.19 -7.73 -13.38
C ILE A 98 4.06 -6.23 -13.58
N ASP A 99 2.83 -5.72 -13.59
CA ASP A 99 2.51 -4.30 -13.66
C ASP A 99 2.03 -3.82 -12.29
N ILE A 100 2.61 -2.74 -11.77
CA ILE A 100 2.24 -2.16 -10.46
C ILE A 100 2.06 -0.66 -10.64
N SER A 101 0.92 -0.10 -10.23
CA SER A 101 0.75 1.35 -10.20
C SER A 101 1.57 1.95 -9.05
N ILE A 102 2.26 3.05 -9.33
CA ILE A 102 3.07 3.78 -8.33
C ILE A 102 2.65 5.24 -8.17
N SER A 103 1.69 5.69 -8.96
CA SER A 103 0.98 6.96 -8.82
C SER A 103 -0.23 6.98 -9.76
N GLU A 104 -1.03 8.04 -9.75
CA GLU A 104 -2.25 8.18 -10.57
C GLU A 104 -2.09 7.86 -12.06
N ASN A 105 -0.94 8.19 -12.64
CA ASN A 105 -0.70 8.01 -14.08
C ASN A 105 0.56 7.20 -14.40
N LEU A 106 1.30 6.74 -13.41
CA LEU A 106 2.57 6.07 -13.60
C LEU A 106 2.53 4.67 -12.96
N GLY A 107 2.85 3.68 -13.77
CA GLY A 107 3.09 2.31 -13.35
C GLY A 107 4.53 1.89 -13.60
N VAL A 108 4.89 0.81 -12.96
CA VAL A 108 6.13 0.06 -13.18
C VAL A 108 5.78 -1.29 -13.78
N ARG A 109 6.44 -1.64 -14.88
CA ARG A 109 6.38 -2.94 -15.53
C ARG A 109 7.69 -3.69 -15.30
N ILE A 110 7.59 -4.86 -14.73
CA ILE A 110 8.70 -5.76 -14.44
C ILE A 110 8.55 -6.96 -15.35
N GLU A 111 9.55 -7.25 -16.15
CA GLU A 111 9.59 -8.42 -17.03
C GLU A 111 10.53 -9.46 -16.42
N LEU A 112 10.06 -10.70 -16.37
CA LEU A 112 10.79 -11.83 -15.80
C LEU A 112 11.24 -12.79 -16.89
N TRP A 113 12.44 -13.33 -16.70
CA TRP A 113 12.91 -14.53 -17.41
C TRP A 113 13.05 -15.69 -16.39
N GLY A 114 12.05 -16.59 -16.38
CA GLY A 114 11.89 -17.50 -15.25
C GLY A 114 11.50 -16.68 -14.01
N ASP A 115 12.31 -16.80 -12.96
CA ASP A 115 12.12 -16.06 -11.71
C ASP A 115 13.05 -14.82 -11.60
N ASP A 116 13.90 -14.58 -12.60
CA ASP A 116 14.85 -13.47 -12.60
C ASP A 116 14.26 -12.22 -13.25
N ILE A 117 14.46 -11.06 -12.66
CA ILE A 117 14.05 -9.76 -13.23
C ILE A 117 14.97 -9.42 -14.41
N ASP A 118 14.44 -9.54 -15.62
CA ASP A 118 15.15 -9.20 -16.87
C ASP A 118 15.15 -7.70 -17.13
N SER A 119 14.01 -7.04 -16.95
CA SER A 119 13.91 -5.59 -17.15
C SER A 119 12.86 -4.95 -16.23
N ILE A 120 13.09 -3.66 -15.94
CA ILE A 120 12.15 -2.79 -15.23
C ILE A 120 11.93 -1.55 -16.08
N ARG A 121 10.66 -1.17 -16.30
CA ARG A 121 10.29 0.02 -17.09
C ARG A 121 9.18 0.77 -16.41
N TYR A 122 9.20 2.08 -16.53
CA TYR A 122 8.01 2.87 -16.23
C TYR A 122 7.04 2.81 -17.41
N PHE A 123 5.75 2.90 -17.14
CA PHE A 123 4.72 3.02 -18.17
C PHE A 123 3.60 3.97 -17.71
N ASN A 124 2.93 4.56 -18.67
CA ASN A 124 1.76 5.40 -18.41
C ASN A 124 0.51 4.52 -18.30
N LEU A 125 -0.23 4.63 -17.19
CA LEU A 125 -1.40 3.81 -16.90
C LEU A 125 -2.52 3.96 -17.95
N SER A 126 -2.80 5.19 -18.38
CA SER A 126 -3.88 5.45 -19.35
C SER A 126 -3.57 4.95 -20.76
N SER A 127 -2.32 5.09 -21.22
CA SER A 127 -1.92 4.68 -22.57
C SER A 127 -1.30 3.29 -22.63
N GLN A 128 -0.96 2.69 -21.50
CA GLN A 128 -0.25 1.40 -21.36
C GLN A 128 1.14 1.38 -22.06
N ARG A 129 1.65 2.54 -22.46
CA ARG A 129 2.93 2.66 -23.17
C ARG A 129 4.08 2.79 -22.19
N SER A 130 5.11 1.95 -22.39
CA SER A 130 6.37 2.07 -21.66
C SER A 130 7.07 3.39 -22.02
N THR A 131 7.72 3.98 -21.01
CA THR A 131 8.43 5.26 -21.13
C THR A 131 9.93 5.06 -20.92
N GLU A 132 10.39 4.93 -19.70
CA GLU A 132 11.80 4.88 -19.34
C GLU A 132 12.19 3.54 -18.73
N MET A 133 13.43 3.10 -18.99
CA MET A 133 14.04 1.96 -18.32
C MET A 133 14.52 2.38 -16.93
N ALA A 134 14.42 1.46 -15.98
CA ALA A 134 14.95 1.63 -14.63
C ALA A 134 15.82 0.44 -14.25
N GLU A 135 16.93 0.69 -13.55
CA GLU A 135 17.75 -0.40 -12.99
C GLU A 135 17.15 -0.97 -11.69
N LYS A 136 16.37 -0.15 -10.98
CA LYS A 136 15.74 -0.50 -9.70
C LYS A 136 14.48 0.32 -9.49
N VAL A 137 13.58 -0.24 -8.69
CA VAL A 137 12.35 0.43 -8.23
C VAL A 137 12.12 0.18 -6.75
N GLU A 138 11.49 1.13 -6.07
CA GLU A 138 11.00 0.99 -4.71
C GLU A 138 9.48 1.17 -4.74
N ILE A 139 8.74 0.17 -4.25
CA ILE A 139 7.29 0.19 -4.10
C ILE A 139 7.00 0.46 -2.63
N ILE A 140 6.17 1.45 -2.36
CA ILE A 140 5.77 1.84 -1.00
C ILE A 140 4.34 1.37 -0.73
N PRO A 141 3.96 1.14 0.54
CA PRO A 141 2.57 0.84 0.89
C PRO A 141 1.61 1.94 0.44
N LEU A 142 0.35 1.58 0.20
CA LEU A 142 -0.68 2.53 -0.22
C LEU A 142 -1.27 3.33 0.94
N HIS A 143 -1.22 2.79 2.15
CA HIS A 143 -1.82 3.41 3.33
C HIS A 143 -0.95 3.20 4.58
N GLU A 144 -1.27 3.94 5.65
CA GLU A 144 -0.56 3.90 6.94
C GLU A 144 -1.02 2.74 7.85
N TYR A 145 -2.03 1.97 7.45
CA TYR A 145 -2.62 0.88 8.23
C TYR A 145 -2.05 -0.46 7.77
N LEU A 146 -0.88 -0.83 8.31
CA LEU A 146 -0.24 -2.10 8.00
C LEU A 146 -0.36 -3.02 9.21
N LEU A 147 -0.90 -4.21 9.00
CA LEU A 147 -0.94 -5.23 10.03
C LEU A 147 0.44 -5.88 10.14
N GLU A 148 1.09 -5.71 11.29
CA GLU A 148 2.38 -6.37 11.60
C GLU A 148 2.21 -7.75 12.23
N THR A 149 0.98 -8.10 12.61
CA THR A 149 0.61 -9.36 13.24
C THR A 149 -0.53 -10.02 12.47
N ASP A 150 -0.73 -11.31 12.68
CA ASP A 150 -1.86 -12.03 12.09
C ASP A 150 -3.22 -11.45 12.54
N LYS A 151 -4.24 -11.64 11.72
CA LYS A 151 -5.60 -11.14 11.95
C LYS A 151 -6.18 -11.60 13.29
N GLU A 152 -5.87 -12.84 13.70
CA GLU A 152 -6.39 -13.39 14.95
C GLU A 152 -5.83 -12.65 16.16
N THR A 153 -4.53 -12.35 16.18
CA THR A 153 -3.90 -11.55 17.23
C THR A 153 -4.49 -10.13 17.29
N VAL A 154 -4.78 -9.50 16.15
CA VAL A 154 -5.44 -8.18 16.11
C VAL A 154 -6.85 -8.26 16.67
N CYS A 155 -7.66 -9.23 16.23
CA CYS A 155 -9.01 -9.46 16.74
C CYS A 155 -9.04 -9.66 18.25
N ASN A 156 -8.14 -10.48 18.79
CA ASN A 156 -8.03 -10.71 20.22
C ASN A 156 -7.68 -9.42 20.98
N LYS A 157 -6.74 -8.62 20.47
CA LYS A 157 -6.41 -7.32 21.08
C LYS A 157 -7.58 -6.33 21.06
N ILE A 158 -8.41 -6.35 20.00
CA ILE A 158 -9.62 -5.53 19.93
C ILE A 158 -10.59 -5.96 21.05
N LEU A 159 -10.83 -7.26 21.20
CA LEU A 159 -11.79 -7.79 22.19
C LEU A 159 -11.30 -7.71 23.64
N ASP A 160 -9.99 -7.68 23.88
CA ASP A 160 -9.38 -7.65 25.22
C ASP A 160 -9.44 -6.27 25.92
N ASN A 161 -10.03 -5.26 25.28
CA ASN A 161 -10.17 -3.95 25.90
C ASN A 161 -11.39 -3.87 26.83
N ASN A 162 -11.29 -3.02 27.85
CA ASN A 162 -12.42 -2.70 28.73
C ASN A 162 -13.41 -1.75 28.02
N TYR A 163 -14.44 -2.31 27.44
CA TYR A 163 -15.50 -1.58 26.74
C TYR A 163 -16.76 -1.42 27.58
N THR A 164 -17.52 -0.36 27.33
CA THR A 164 -18.95 -0.30 27.70
C THR A 164 -19.75 -1.26 26.80
N GLU A 165 -20.97 -1.62 27.20
CA GLU A 165 -21.82 -2.55 26.41
C GLU A 165 -21.90 -2.15 24.92
N LYS A 166 -22.19 -0.87 24.65
CA LYS A 166 -22.28 -0.37 23.26
C LYS A 166 -20.96 -0.43 22.51
N GLN A 167 -19.82 -0.22 23.18
CA GLN A 167 -18.49 -0.32 22.56
C GLN A 167 -18.12 -1.77 22.32
N GLN A 168 -18.60 -2.69 23.16
CA GLN A 168 -18.40 -4.12 22.97
C GLN A 168 -19.10 -4.63 21.71
N GLU A 169 -20.36 -4.23 21.48
CA GLU A 169 -21.11 -4.56 20.26
C GLU A 169 -20.37 -4.08 19.00
N ASN A 170 -19.86 -2.83 19.00
CA ASN A 170 -19.09 -2.29 17.90
C ASN A 170 -17.77 -3.06 17.68
N ALA A 171 -17.04 -3.39 18.75
CA ALA A 171 -15.80 -4.15 18.67
C ALA A 171 -16.02 -5.56 18.10
N GLU A 172 -17.12 -6.22 18.46
CA GLU A 172 -17.50 -7.52 17.91
C GLU A 172 -17.87 -7.44 16.43
N GLU A 173 -18.53 -6.35 16.01
CA GLU A 173 -18.83 -6.09 14.61
C GLU A 173 -17.57 -5.85 13.80
N ASP A 174 -16.65 -5.03 14.31
CA ASP A 174 -15.35 -4.75 13.66
C ASP A 174 -14.52 -6.03 13.51
N VAL A 175 -14.48 -6.87 14.56
CA VAL A 175 -13.80 -8.17 14.50
C VAL A 175 -14.42 -9.09 13.46
N ARG A 176 -15.74 -9.09 13.31
CA ARG A 176 -16.42 -9.88 12.28
C ARG A 176 -16.02 -9.41 10.89
N LYS A 177 -16.03 -8.09 10.62
CA LYS A 177 -15.60 -7.52 9.33
C LYS A 177 -14.15 -7.90 9.00
N ILE A 178 -13.22 -7.77 9.95
CA ILE A 178 -11.81 -8.15 9.78
C ILE A 178 -11.63 -9.63 9.41
N LYS A 179 -12.50 -10.51 9.89
CA LYS A 179 -12.42 -11.95 9.60
C LYS A 179 -13.03 -12.34 8.26
N GLU A 180 -13.95 -11.55 7.74
CA GLU A 180 -14.66 -11.80 6.48
C GLU A 180 -13.88 -11.29 5.26
N GLU A 181 -12.96 -10.33 5.41
CA GLU A 181 -12.01 -9.86 4.39
C GLU A 181 -10.81 -10.81 4.20
#